data_5008e8bb2a04177bf7b5b3a996e6a29b
#
_entry.id   5008e8bb2a04177bf7b5b3a996e6a29b
#
_cell.length_a   1.000
_cell.length_b   1.000
_cell.length_c   1.000
_cell.angle_alpha   90.00
_cell.angle_beta   90.00
_cell.angle_gamma   90.00
#
_symmetry.space_group_name_H-M   'P 1'
#
loop_
_entity.id
_entity.type
_entity.pdbx_description
1 polymer ?
#
loop_
_entity_poly.entity_id
_entity_poly.type
_entity_poly.pdbx_seq_one_letter_code
_entity_poly.pdbx_strand_id
1 'polypeptide(L)'
;MVIKLPQNLFVTGASSGIGLAISRMLVKNGYEVFGIARDFSKVHKEEQFNMIECDITDTEKITQILKKIMSENELYILINNAGVGYYGLHEELNAAKIKEIVRTNFEAPMILSQLVLRQLKKSKGFIINISSVTALQPSPHGCAYGASKAGLTAFSRSLFDEARKYGVKVVSVHPDMTSTDLYRNADFKEDEDMAAHLEPQEVAQTVEYIINIRDGAVIQEITIKPQFHRIRRK
;
A
#
# COMPACT_ATOMS: atom_id res chain seq x y z
N MET A 1 -7.62 -30.43 11.26
CA MET A 1 -7.97 -29.16 10.59
C MET A 1 -7.88 -28.07 11.66
N VAL A 2 -6.77 -27.32 11.72
CA VAL A 2 -6.63 -26.22 12.67
C VAL A 2 -7.50 -25.10 12.13
N ILE A 3 -8.58 -24.75 12.82
CA ILE A 3 -9.36 -23.55 12.51
C ILE A 3 -8.41 -22.37 12.80
N LYS A 4 -7.78 -21.83 11.75
CA LYS A 4 -7.08 -20.55 11.87
C LYS A 4 -8.18 -19.53 12.19
N LEU A 5 -8.10 -18.91 13.37
CA LEU A 5 -8.90 -17.73 13.67
C LEU A 5 -8.71 -16.70 12.55
N PRO A 6 -9.75 -15.93 12.19
CA PRO A 6 -9.61 -14.91 11.16
C PRO A 6 -8.45 -13.99 11.55
N GLN A 7 -7.46 -13.91 10.66
CA GLN A 7 -6.31 -13.04 10.87
C GLN A 7 -6.71 -11.61 10.48
N ASN A 8 -6.38 -10.66 11.33
CA ASN A 8 -6.75 -9.25 11.13
C ASN A 8 -5.69 -8.53 10.30
N LEU A 9 -6.14 -7.81 9.31
CA LEU A 9 -5.31 -7.09 8.37
C LEU A 9 -5.67 -5.61 8.32
N PHE A 10 -4.68 -4.77 8.18
CA PHE A 10 -4.82 -3.34 8.12
C PHE A 10 -4.38 -2.81 6.75
N VAL A 11 -5.30 -2.16 6.03
CA VAL A 11 -5.06 -1.67 4.67
C VAL A 11 -5.30 -0.16 4.61
N THR A 12 -4.30 0.61 4.21
CA THR A 12 -4.45 2.05 4.01
C THR A 12 -4.82 2.39 2.56
N GLY A 13 -5.61 3.45 2.36
CA GLY A 13 -6.15 3.81 1.04
C GLY A 13 -7.13 2.78 0.50
N ALA A 14 -7.93 2.19 1.39
CA ALA A 14 -8.80 1.04 1.11
C ALA A 14 -10.12 1.37 0.39
N SER A 15 -10.39 2.65 0.07
CA SER A 15 -11.67 3.05 -0.54
C SER A 15 -11.69 3.07 -2.06
N SER A 16 -10.54 2.88 -2.73
CA SER A 16 -10.48 2.89 -4.20
C SER A 16 -9.25 2.15 -4.74
N GLY A 17 -9.20 1.93 -6.05
CA GLY A 17 -8.04 1.42 -6.77
C GLY A 17 -7.44 0.15 -6.15
N ILE A 18 -6.12 0.13 -6.06
CA ILE A 18 -5.34 -1.03 -5.56
C ILE A 18 -5.76 -1.41 -4.13
N GLY A 19 -5.93 -0.43 -3.22
CA GLY A 19 -6.26 -0.71 -1.83
C GLY A 19 -7.63 -1.37 -1.66
N LEU A 20 -8.63 -0.95 -2.42
CA LEU A 20 -9.95 -1.57 -2.42
C LEU A 20 -9.90 -2.99 -3.03
N ALA A 21 -9.17 -3.17 -4.13
CA ALA A 21 -9.00 -4.48 -4.75
C ALA A 21 -8.31 -5.48 -3.80
N ILE A 22 -7.26 -5.04 -3.10
CA ILE A 22 -6.58 -5.83 -2.07
C ILE A 22 -7.54 -6.16 -0.92
N SER A 23 -8.28 -5.17 -0.39
CA SER A 23 -9.20 -5.38 0.73
C SER A 23 -10.25 -6.43 0.38
N ARG A 24 -10.87 -6.35 -0.81
CA ARG A 24 -11.87 -7.31 -1.28
C ARG A 24 -11.30 -8.71 -1.51
N MET A 25 -10.10 -8.80 -2.08
CA MET A 25 -9.40 -10.08 -2.24
C MET A 25 -9.17 -10.75 -0.87
N LEU A 26 -8.74 -9.98 0.12
CA LEU A 26 -8.48 -10.48 1.47
C LEU A 26 -9.77 -10.94 2.18
N VAL A 27 -10.85 -10.16 2.09
CA VAL A 27 -12.18 -10.56 2.61
C VAL A 27 -12.66 -11.85 1.95
N LYS A 28 -12.54 -11.95 0.63
CA LYS A 28 -12.91 -13.18 -0.12
C LYS A 28 -12.11 -14.40 0.36
N ASN A 29 -10.89 -14.20 0.82
CA ASN A 29 -10.04 -15.27 1.37
C ASN A 29 -10.28 -15.53 2.89
N GLY A 30 -11.32 -14.92 3.48
CA GLY A 30 -11.73 -15.17 4.88
C GLY A 30 -10.95 -14.40 5.92
N TYR A 31 -10.27 -13.33 5.53
CA TYR A 31 -9.58 -12.43 6.46
C TYR A 31 -10.53 -11.33 6.96
N GLU A 32 -10.30 -10.85 8.18
CA GLU A 32 -10.91 -9.64 8.69
C GLU A 32 -10.08 -8.41 8.32
N VAL A 33 -10.65 -7.49 7.56
CA VAL A 33 -9.93 -6.32 7.03
C VAL A 33 -10.38 -5.04 7.70
N PHE A 34 -9.44 -4.31 8.28
CA PHE A 34 -9.61 -2.93 8.76
C PHE A 34 -9.05 -1.99 7.67
N GLY A 35 -9.96 -1.47 6.86
CA GLY A 35 -9.62 -0.54 5.78
C GLY A 35 -9.65 0.90 6.25
N ILE A 36 -8.60 1.68 5.98
CA ILE A 36 -8.53 3.09 6.30
C ILE A 36 -8.49 3.93 5.03
N ALA A 37 -9.34 4.93 4.99
CA ALA A 37 -9.37 5.95 3.96
C ALA A 37 -10.03 7.22 4.49
N ARG A 38 -9.93 8.31 3.75
CA ARG A 38 -10.59 9.60 4.10
C ARG A 38 -12.09 9.58 3.87
N ASP A 39 -12.55 8.74 2.93
CA ASP A 39 -13.95 8.67 2.51
C ASP A 39 -14.26 7.27 1.95
N PHE A 40 -15.36 6.67 2.40
CA PHE A 40 -15.90 5.39 1.94
C PHE A 40 -17.29 5.52 1.29
N SER A 41 -17.76 6.73 1.02
CA SER A 41 -19.13 6.99 0.50
C SER A 41 -19.47 6.22 -0.78
N LYS A 42 -18.46 5.82 -1.57
CA LYS A 42 -18.62 5.07 -2.83
C LYS A 42 -18.38 3.56 -2.66
N VAL A 43 -18.11 3.08 -1.46
CA VAL A 43 -17.81 1.68 -1.20
C VAL A 43 -19.02 1.00 -0.55
N HIS A 44 -19.50 -0.07 -1.17
CA HIS A 44 -20.57 -0.87 -0.57
C HIS A 44 -20.06 -1.59 0.67
N LYS A 45 -20.91 -1.62 1.72
CA LYS A 45 -20.61 -2.32 2.95
C LYS A 45 -20.53 -3.83 2.68
N GLU A 46 -19.46 -4.44 3.13
CA GLU A 46 -19.20 -5.87 3.02
C GLU A 46 -18.94 -6.43 4.43
N GLU A 47 -19.40 -7.66 4.68
CA GLU A 47 -19.08 -8.37 5.92
C GLU A 47 -17.56 -8.60 5.99
N GLN A 48 -16.97 -8.53 7.19
CA GLN A 48 -15.52 -8.63 7.42
C GLN A 48 -14.67 -7.48 6.81
N PHE A 49 -15.31 -6.43 6.26
CA PHE A 49 -14.63 -5.22 5.83
C PHE A 49 -15.00 -4.04 6.75
N ASN A 50 -14.16 -3.80 7.75
CA ASN A 50 -14.32 -2.70 8.70
C ASN A 50 -13.79 -1.41 8.10
N MET A 51 -14.66 -0.53 7.63
CA MET A 51 -14.31 0.74 7.00
C MET A 51 -14.13 1.82 8.07
N ILE A 52 -12.95 2.43 8.12
CA ILE A 52 -12.57 3.43 9.13
C ILE A 52 -12.14 4.72 8.43
N GLU A 53 -12.91 5.78 8.66
CA GLU A 53 -12.60 7.09 8.09
C GLU A 53 -11.54 7.82 8.92
N CYS A 54 -10.35 7.93 8.31
CA CYS A 54 -9.22 8.64 8.90
C CYS A 54 -8.24 9.09 7.80
N ASP A 55 -7.67 10.29 7.97
CA ASP A 55 -6.47 10.67 7.25
C ASP A 55 -5.26 10.02 7.93
N ILE A 56 -4.49 9.22 7.18
CA ILE A 56 -3.31 8.52 7.71
C ILE A 56 -2.19 9.48 8.12
N THR A 57 -2.24 10.75 7.69
CA THR A 57 -1.29 11.80 8.09
C THR A 57 -1.66 12.47 9.41
N ASP A 58 -2.83 12.21 9.96
CA ASP A 58 -3.22 12.54 11.33
C ASP A 58 -2.66 11.47 12.28
N THR A 59 -1.41 11.69 12.69
CA THR A 59 -0.65 10.72 13.51
C THR A 59 -1.32 10.41 14.85
N GLU A 60 -1.98 11.39 15.47
CA GLU A 60 -2.64 11.19 16.76
C GLU A 60 -3.86 10.28 16.60
N LYS A 61 -4.74 10.64 15.67
CA LYS A 61 -5.97 9.89 15.38
C LYS A 61 -5.68 8.46 14.95
N ILE A 62 -4.75 8.26 14.00
CA ILE A 62 -4.41 6.93 13.52
C ILE A 62 -3.76 6.07 14.60
N THR A 63 -2.96 6.66 15.50
CA THR A 63 -2.37 5.97 16.64
C THR A 63 -3.44 5.47 17.60
N GLN A 64 -4.46 6.29 17.92
CA GLN A 64 -5.58 5.90 18.78
C GLN A 64 -6.39 4.76 18.15
N ILE A 65 -6.70 4.86 16.85
CA ILE A 65 -7.41 3.82 16.09
C ILE A 65 -6.65 2.49 16.12
N LEU A 66 -5.36 2.50 15.80
CA LEU A 66 -4.54 1.29 15.79
C LEU A 66 -4.41 0.68 17.20
N LYS A 67 -4.19 1.48 18.24
CA LYS A 67 -4.13 0.99 19.61
C LYS A 67 -5.43 0.28 20.00
N LYS A 68 -6.59 0.86 19.65
CA LYS A 68 -7.89 0.25 19.91
C LYS A 68 -8.04 -1.08 19.19
N ILE A 69 -7.77 -1.11 17.87
CA ILE A 69 -7.86 -2.35 17.08
C ILE A 69 -6.95 -3.43 17.67
N MET A 70 -5.70 -3.08 17.98
CA MET A 70 -4.70 -4.03 18.48
C MET A 70 -4.94 -4.45 19.94
N SER A 71 -5.77 -3.78 20.72
CA SER A 71 -6.16 -4.22 22.05
C SER A 71 -7.21 -5.34 22.02
N GLU A 72 -7.97 -5.42 20.95
CA GLU A 72 -9.07 -6.37 20.78
C GLU A 72 -8.73 -7.49 19.77
N ASN A 73 -7.72 -7.24 18.92
CA ASN A 73 -7.40 -8.09 17.77
C ASN A 73 -5.89 -8.33 17.63
N GLU A 74 -5.51 -9.54 17.22
CA GLU A 74 -4.14 -9.84 16.82
C GLU A 74 -3.92 -9.45 15.36
N LEU A 75 -3.05 -8.48 15.11
CA LEU A 75 -2.72 -8.03 13.77
C LEU A 75 -1.70 -8.96 13.12
N TYR A 76 -1.96 -9.34 11.86
CA TYR A 76 -1.10 -10.21 11.07
C TYR A 76 -0.47 -9.53 9.86
N ILE A 77 -1.17 -8.61 9.19
CA ILE A 77 -0.64 -7.89 8.02
C ILE A 77 -0.95 -6.40 8.13
N LEU A 78 0.07 -5.57 7.86
CA LEU A 78 -0.09 -4.16 7.52
C LEU A 78 0.18 -3.97 6.04
N ILE A 79 -0.76 -3.35 5.30
CA ILE A 79 -0.58 -2.96 3.91
C ILE A 79 -0.59 -1.43 3.80
N ASN A 80 0.58 -0.87 3.58
CA ASN A 80 0.76 0.55 3.29
C ASN A 80 0.54 0.79 1.79
N ASN A 81 -0.71 1.11 1.43
CA ASN A 81 -1.10 1.35 0.05
C ASN A 81 -1.50 2.80 -0.21
N ALA A 82 -2.01 3.54 0.78
CA ALA A 82 -2.38 4.93 0.59
C ALA A 82 -1.25 5.75 -0.07
N GLY A 83 -1.60 6.53 -1.05
CA GLY A 83 -0.64 7.34 -1.77
C GLY A 83 -1.29 8.48 -2.55
N VAL A 84 -0.51 9.51 -2.79
CA VAL A 84 -0.87 10.65 -3.64
C VAL A 84 0.24 10.92 -4.65
N GLY A 85 -0.14 11.34 -5.86
CA GLY A 85 0.77 11.72 -6.92
C GLY A 85 0.43 13.11 -7.45
N TYR A 86 1.46 13.94 -7.63
CA TYR A 86 1.40 15.19 -8.36
C TYR A 86 2.51 15.16 -9.39
N TYR A 87 2.16 15.43 -10.63
CA TYR A 87 3.04 15.32 -11.79
C TYR A 87 3.14 16.68 -12.50
N GLY A 88 4.27 16.94 -13.13
CA GLY A 88 4.60 18.18 -13.83
C GLY A 88 6.06 18.55 -13.63
N LEU A 89 6.49 19.70 -14.19
CA LEU A 89 7.84 20.22 -13.97
C LEU A 89 8.05 20.49 -12.48
N HIS A 90 9.23 20.15 -11.95
CA HIS A 90 9.49 20.25 -10.52
C HIS A 90 9.40 21.69 -10.01
N GLU A 91 9.77 22.64 -10.82
CA GLU A 91 9.70 24.09 -10.50
C GLU A 91 8.25 24.61 -10.39
N GLU A 92 7.27 23.90 -10.96
CA GLU A 92 5.84 24.22 -10.89
C GLU A 92 5.14 23.57 -9.68
N LEU A 93 5.83 22.63 -9.02
CA LEU A 93 5.28 21.89 -7.89
C LEU A 93 5.43 22.71 -6.60
N ASN A 94 4.33 23.20 -6.04
CA ASN A 94 4.38 23.97 -4.81
C ASN A 94 4.75 23.13 -3.57
N ALA A 95 5.25 23.80 -2.53
CA ALA A 95 5.70 23.16 -1.30
C ALA A 95 4.60 22.35 -0.57
N ALA A 96 3.33 22.75 -0.68
CA ALA A 96 2.22 22.03 -0.03
C ALA A 96 2.04 20.64 -0.66
N LYS A 97 2.08 20.54 -1.99
CA LYS A 97 2.02 19.27 -2.72
C LYS A 97 3.21 18.36 -2.40
N ILE A 98 4.41 18.93 -2.32
CA ILE A 98 5.62 18.16 -1.94
C ILE A 98 5.47 17.60 -0.53
N LYS A 99 5.03 18.41 0.44
CA LYS A 99 4.77 17.97 1.82
C LYS A 99 3.70 16.86 1.87
N GLU A 100 2.59 17.00 1.13
CA GLU A 100 1.54 15.99 1.08
C GLU A 100 2.06 14.65 0.54
N ILE A 101 2.85 14.67 -0.56
CA ILE A 101 3.50 13.47 -1.10
C ILE A 101 4.36 12.79 -0.02
N VAL A 102 5.26 13.54 0.62
CA VAL A 102 6.20 12.97 1.59
C VAL A 102 5.45 12.43 2.81
N ARG A 103 4.50 13.19 3.36
CA ARG A 103 3.72 12.75 4.53
C ARG A 103 2.90 11.51 4.24
N THR A 104 2.21 11.47 3.10
CA THR A 104 1.31 10.35 2.75
C THR A 104 2.08 9.12 2.31
N ASN A 105 3.05 9.28 1.38
CA ASN A 105 3.69 8.14 0.73
C ASN A 105 4.88 7.55 1.49
N PHE A 106 5.45 8.29 2.45
CA PHE A 106 6.69 7.91 3.11
C PHE A 106 6.61 8.02 4.64
N GLU A 107 6.30 9.18 5.19
CA GLU A 107 6.26 9.38 6.65
C GLU A 107 5.21 8.50 7.32
N ALA A 108 3.96 8.52 6.85
CA ALA A 108 2.87 7.74 7.42
C ALA A 108 3.14 6.23 7.39
N PRO A 109 3.61 5.60 6.29
CA PRO A 109 4.05 4.20 6.28
C PRO A 109 5.11 3.86 7.33
N MET A 110 6.09 4.73 7.57
CA MET A 110 7.11 4.51 8.62
C MET A 110 6.49 4.51 10.01
N ILE A 111 5.62 5.49 10.30
CA ILE A 111 4.93 5.61 11.58
C ILE A 111 4.01 4.41 11.82
N LEU A 112 3.20 4.04 10.82
CA LEU A 112 2.30 2.87 10.92
C LEU A 112 3.09 1.59 11.17
N SER A 113 4.19 1.39 10.44
CA SER A 113 5.07 0.23 10.62
C SER A 113 5.65 0.18 12.04
N GLN A 114 6.09 1.32 12.58
CA GLN A 114 6.61 1.42 13.96
C GLN A 114 5.53 1.04 14.98
N LEU A 115 4.30 1.54 14.81
CA LEU A 115 3.20 1.29 15.74
C LEU A 115 2.83 -0.20 15.84
N VAL A 116 2.85 -0.92 14.71
CA VAL A 116 2.39 -2.31 14.64
C VAL A 116 3.52 -3.35 14.79
N LEU A 117 4.79 -2.95 14.63
CA LEU A 117 5.92 -3.87 14.53
C LEU A 117 6.02 -4.84 15.71
N ARG A 118 5.76 -4.36 16.95
CA ARG A 118 5.81 -5.20 18.15
C ARG A 118 4.79 -6.34 18.10
N GLN A 119 3.61 -6.07 17.57
CA GLN A 119 2.57 -7.09 17.41
C GLN A 119 2.91 -8.05 16.27
N LEU A 120 3.39 -7.52 15.13
CA LEU A 120 3.82 -8.35 14.00
C LEU A 120 5.00 -9.27 14.34
N LYS A 121 5.87 -8.91 15.29
CA LYS A 121 6.89 -9.81 15.82
C LYS A 121 6.29 -11.01 16.56
N LYS A 122 5.14 -10.86 17.21
CA LYS A 122 4.44 -11.97 17.88
C LYS A 122 3.75 -12.89 16.88
N SER A 123 3.01 -12.31 15.93
CA SER A 123 2.26 -13.04 14.91
C SER A 123 3.14 -13.57 13.76
N LYS A 124 4.42 -13.17 13.68
CA LYS A 124 5.33 -13.42 12.55
C LYS A 124 4.73 -12.98 11.22
N GLY A 125 4.07 -11.82 11.25
CA GLY A 125 3.25 -11.29 10.18
C GLY A 125 4.01 -10.57 9.08
N PHE A 126 3.27 -9.72 8.34
CA PHE A 126 3.79 -9.01 7.17
C PHE A 126 3.64 -7.49 7.30
N ILE A 127 4.57 -6.77 6.69
CA ILE A 127 4.42 -5.39 6.24
C ILE A 127 4.57 -5.40 4.73
N ILE A 128 3.54 -4.99 4.00
CA ILE A 128 3.54 -4.91 2.53
C ILE A 128 3.40 -3.44 2.15
N ASN A 129 4.41 -2.90 1.50
CA ASN A 129 4.46 -1.52 1.05
C ASN A 129 4.20 -1.45 -0.46
N ILE A 130 3.09 -0.82 -0.86
CA ILE A 130 2.81 -0.55 -2.28
C ILE A 130 3.64 0.66 -2.70
N SER A 131 4.79 0.36 -3.30
CA SER A 131 5.73 1.33 -3.84
C SER A 131 5.37 1.69 -5.28
N SER A 132 6.32 1.72 -6.19
CA SER A 132 6.13 1.99 -7.64
C SER A 132 7.41 1.62 -8.40
N VAL A 133 7.32 1.38 -9.71
CA VAL A 133 8.49 1.31 -10.59
C VAL A 133 9.32 2.59 -10.56
N THR A 134 8.71 3.75 -10.24
CA THR A 134 9.40 5.05 -10.09
C THR A 134 10.33 5.09 -8.88
N ALA A 135 10.28 4.12 -7.98
CA ALA A 135 11.25 3.93 -6.91
C ALA A 135 12.58 3.33 -7.41
N LEU A 136 12.56 2.67 -8.56
CA LEU A 136 13.66 1.87 -9.11
C LEU A 136 14.35 2.55 -10.30
N GLN A 137 13.76 3.59 -10.85
CA GLN A 137 14.24 4.31 -12.04
C GLN A 137 13.89 5.80 -11.96
N PRO A 138 14.60 6.66 -12.72
CA PRO A 138 14.25 8.08 -12.81
C PRO A 138 12.80 8.28 -13.25
N SER A 139 12.12 9.26 -12.65
CA SER A 139 10.75 9.62 -12.97
C SER A 139 10.66 11.13 -13.31
N PRO A 140 10.99 11.53 -14.53
CA PRO A 140 10.77 12.90 -15.00
C PRO A 140 9.29 13.28 -14.81
N HIS A 141 9.04 14.55 -14.47
CA HIS A 141 7.71 15.06 -14.10
C HIS A 141 7.07 14.43 -12.84
N GLY A 142 7.71 13.45 -12.21
CA GLY A 142 7.27 12.82 -10.96
C GLY A 142 8.36 12.81 -9.90
N CYS A 143 9.27 13.81 -9.87
CA CYS A 143 10.46 13.80 -9.02
C CYS A 143 10.16 13.57 -7.54
N ALA A 144 9.22 14.34 -6.96
CA ALA A 144 8.85 14.21 -5.55
C ALA A 144 8.14 12.87 -5.25
N TYR A 145 7.27 12.42 -6.16
CA TYR A 145 6.60 11.11 -6.05
C TYR A 145 7.63 9.97 -6.10
N GLY A 146 8.49 9.95 -7.12
CA GLY A 146 9.54 8.94 -7.26
C GLY A 146 10.47 8.91 -6.05
N ALA A 147 10.90 10.07 -5.55
CA ALA A 147 11.74 10.18 -4.35
C ALA A 147 11.04 9.59 -3.11
N SER A 148 9.74 9.86 -2.91
CA SER A 148 8.97 9.30 -1.80
C SER A 148 8.87 7.77 -1.86
N LYS A 149 8.66 7.22 -3.06
CA LYS A 149 8.57 5.77 -3.28
C LYS A 149 9.95 5.08 -3.18
N ALA A 150 11.02 5.74 -3.62
CA ALA A 150 12.39 5.28 -3.41
C ALA A 150 12.75 5.24 -1.91
N GLY A 151 12.39 6.29 -1.16
CA GLY A 151 12.54 6.34 0.29
C GLY A 151 11.80 5.19 0.98
N LEU A 152 10.53 4.94 0.59
CA LEU A 152 9.73 3.83 1.13
C LEU A 152 10.37 2.47 0.85
N THR A 153 10.93 2.27 -0.35
CA THR A 153 11.63 1.03 -0.72
C THR A 153 12.91 0.84 0.09
N ALA A 154 13.71 1.89 0.26
CA ALA A 154 14.92 1.85 1.09
C ALA A 154 14.59 1.56 2.56
N PHE A 155 13.54 2.17 3.10
CA PHE A 155 13.00 1.88 4.43
C PHE A 155 12.59 0.41 4.56
N SER A 156 11.88 -0.12 3.57
CA SER A 156 11.42 -1.52 3.57
C SER A 156 12.57 -2.51 3.64
N ARG A 157 13.64 -2.27 2.87
CA ARG A 157 14.86 -3.11 2.88
C ARG A 157 15.50 -3.13 4.26
N SER A 158 15.70 -1.95 4.85
CA SER A 158 16.31 -1.82 6.19
C SER A 158 15.46 -2.47 7.27
N LEU A 159 14.12 -2.25 7.22
CA LEU A 159 13.20 -2.82 8.19
C LEU A 159 13.12 -4.35 8.06
N PHE A 160 13.23 -4.89 6.84
CA PHE A 160 13.30 -6.34 6.64
C PHE A 160 14.52 -6.94 7.36
N ASP A 161 15.70 -6.38 7.15
CA ASP A 161 16.93 -6.89 7.78
C ASP A 161 16.90 -6.78 9.31
N GLU A 162 16.27 -5.73 9.85
CA GLU A 162 16.07 -5.58 11.30
C GLU A 162 15.06 -6.61 11.86
N ALA A 163 13.95 -6.84 11.16
CA ALA A 163 12.79 -7.56 11.68
C ALA A 163 12.76 -9.05 11.33
N ARG A 164 13.48 -9.50 10.29
CA ARG A 164 13.47 -10.89 9.80
C ARG A 164 13.83 -11.93 10.85
N LYS A 165 14.74 -11.60 11.77
CA LYS A 165 15.11 -12.50 12.88
C LYS A 165 13.96 -12.83 13.83
N TYR A 166 12.89 -12.02 13.80
CA TYR A 166 11.66 -12.25 14.56
C TYR A 166 10.56 -12.90 13.71
N GLY A 167 10.85 -13.25 12.46
CA GLY A 167 9.90 -13.84 11.53
C GLY A 167 8.99 -12.84 10.80
N VAL A 168 9.20 -11.53 10.99
CA VAL A 168 8.42 -10.51 10.26
C VAL A 168 8.93 -10.41 8.82
N LYS A 169 8.00 -10.41 7.89
CA LYS A 169 8.25 -10.31 6.46
C LYS A 169 7.92 -8.88 6.01
N VAL A 170 8.88 -8.19 5.41
CA VAL A 170 8.67 -6.83 4.87
C VAL A 170 8.91 -6.87 3.37
N VAL A 171 7.89 -6.43 2.61
CA VAL A 171 7.83 -6.58 1.15
C VAL A 171 7.53 -5.24 0.50
N SER A 172 8.22 -4.93 -0.59
CA SER A 172 7.89 -3.85 -1.49
C SER A 172 7.29 -4.39 -2.79
N VAL A 173 6.09 -3.95 -3.13
CA VAL A 173 5.48 -4.19 -4.43
C VAL A 173 5.67 -2.95 -5.29
N HIS A 174 6.18 -3.11 -6.50
CA HIS A 174 6.46 -2.02 -7.45
C HIS A 174 5.55 -2.13 -8.67
N PRO A 175 4.28 -1.68 -8.59
CA PRO A 175 3.42 -1.62 -9.76
C PRO A 175 3.90 -0.52 -10.72
N ASP A 176 3.74 -0.77 -12.01
CA ASP A 176 3.80 0.26 -13.06
C ASP A 176 2.42 0.92 -13.23
N MET A 177 2.18 1.57 -14.35
CA MET A 177 0.91 2.22 -14.69
C MET A 177 -0.27 1.28 -14.37
N THR A 178 -1.08 1.69 -13.41
CA THR A 178 -2.27 0.95 -12.98
C THR A 178 -3.50 1.85 -13.11
N SER A 179 -4.59 1.34 -13.66
CA SER A 179 -5.84 2.07 -13.87
C SER A 179 -6.48 2.45 -12.53
N THR A 180 -6.17 3.65 -12.04
CA THR A 180 -6.62 4.20 -10.76
C THR A 180 -6.70 5.72 -10.79
N ASP A 181 -7.35 6.31 -9.79
CA ASP A 181 -7.41 7.77 -9.61
C ASP A 181 -6.07 8.42 -9.20
N LEU A 182 -4.98 7.68 -9.13
CA LEU A 182 -3.66 8.22 -8.77
C LEU A 182 -3.21 9.31 -9.76
N TYR A 183 -3.57 9.15 -11.03
CA TYR A 183 -3.19 10.06 -12.11
C TYR A 183 -4.22 11.17 -12.39
N ARG A 184 -5.21 11.38 -11.49
CA ARG A 184 -6.24 12.43 -11.66
C ARG A 184 -5.64 13.83 -11.82
N ASN A 185 -4.49 14.09 -11.18
CA ASN A 185 -3.78 15.38 -11.20
C ASN A 185 -2.65 15.43 -12.25
N ALA A 186 -2.52 14.41 -13.10
CA ALA A 186 -1.54 14.37 -14.19
C ALA A 186 -2.14 14.91 -15.49
N ASP A 187 -1.30 15.37 -16.40
CA ASP A 187 -1.66 15.72 -17.78
C ASP A 187 -1.72 14.50 -18.73
N PHE A 188 -1.54 13.32 -18.15
CA PHE A 188 -1.60 12.03 -18.83
C PHE A 188 -2.53 11.06 -18.09
N LYS A 189 -2.93 10.02 -18.80
CA LYS A 189 -3.67 8.86 -18.28
C LYS A 189 -3.16 7.58 -18.93
N GLU A 190 -3.65 6.45 -18.42
CA GLU A 190 -3.40 5.15 -19.04
C GLU A 190 -3.92 5.09 -20.50
N ASP A 191 -3.27 4.28 -21.32
CA ASP A 191 -3.75 3.95 -22.66
C ASP A 191 -4.99 3.05 -22.57
N GLU A 192 -5.84 3.03 -23.61
CA GLU A 192 -7.04 2.18 -23.67
C GLU A 192 -6.68 0.71 -23.96
N ASP A 193 -5.48 0.45 -24.45
CA ASP A 193 -4.97 -0.91 -24.63
C ASP A 193 -4.72 -1.56 -23.27
N MET A 194 -5.45 -2.62 -22.96
CA MET A 194 -5.32 -3.40 -21.72
C MET A 194 -3.90 -3.95 -21.51
N ALA A 195 -3.12 -4.11 -22.57
CA ALA A 195 -1.72 -4.54 -22.46
C ALA A 195 -0.76 -3.39 -22.12
N ALA A 196 -1.25 -2.15 -21.98
CA ALA A 196 -0.44 -0.96 -21.68
C ALA A 196 -0.66 -0.40 -20.27
N HIS A 197 -1.52 -1.00 -19.47
CA HIS A 197 -1.70 -0.67 -18.05
C HIS A 197 -2.04 -1.94 -17.25
N LEU A 198 -1.90 -1.85 -15.94
CA LEU A 198 -2.34 -2.88 -15.00
C LEU A 198 -3.74 -2.54 -14.48
N GLU A 199 -4.50 -3.58 -14.18
CA GLU A 199 -5.71 -3.46 -13.38
C GLU A 199 -5.38 -3.59 -11.87
N PRO A 200 -6.11 -2.90 -10.97
CA PRO A 200 -5.93 -3.03 -9.52
C PRO A 200 -5.96 -4.47 -9.01
N GLN A 201 -6.74 -5.33 -9.66
CA GLN A 201 -6.88 -6.74 -9.34
C GLN A 201 -5.60 -7.54 -9.56
N GLU A 202 -4.76 -7.18 -10.54
CA GLU A 202 -3.48 -7.85 -10.80
C GLU A 202 -2.47 -7.55 -9.70
N VAL A 203 -2.50 -6.32 -9.14
CA VAL A 203 -1.71 -5.97 -7.96
C VAL A 203 -2.23 -6.72 -6.73
N ALA A 204 -3.55 -6.86 -6.56
CA ALA A 204 -4.14 -7.63 -5.48
C ALA A 204 -3.75 -9.11 -5.55
N GLN A 205 -3.78 -9.73 -6.73
CA GLN A 205 -3.32 -11.12 -6.96
C GLN A 205 -1.84 -11.29 -6.61
N THR A 206 -1.02 -10.29 -6.88
CA THR A 206 0.40 -10.31 -6.49
C THR A 206 0.55 -10.28 -4.98
N VAL A 207 -0.23 -9.47 -4.26
CA VAL A 207 -0.27 -9.47 -2.79
C VAL A 207 -0.75 -10.83 -2.27
N GLU A 208 -1.77 -11.42 -2.88
CA GLU A 208 -2.24 -12.77 -2.56
C GLU A 208 -1.12 -13.81 -2.72
N TYR A 209 -0.38 -13.77 -3.80
CA TYR A 209 0.77 -14.66 -4.02
C TYR A 209 1.84 -14.49 -2.93
N ILE A 210 2.16 -13.25 -2.54
CA ILE A 210 3.15 -12.93 -1.50
C ILE A 210 2.75 -13.53 -0.15
N ILE A 211 1.50 -13.40 0.27
CA ILE A 211 1.04 -13.86 1.59
C ILE A 211 0.90 -15.39 1.66
N ASN A 212 0.75 -16.05 0.52
CA ASN A 212 0.61 -17.51 0.41
C ASN A 212 1.93 -18.25 0.13
N ILE A 213 3.06 -17.55 0.05
CA ILE A 213 4.35 -18.22 -0.12
C ILE A 213 4.66 -19.08 1.12
N ARG A 214 5.35 -20.23 0.90
CA ARG A 214 5.69 -21.14 1.98
C ARG A 214 6.45 -20.46 3.10
N ASP A 215 6.26 -20.91 4.32
CA ASP A 215 7.08 -20.46 5.45
C ASP A 215 8.58 -20.70 5.20
N GLY A 216 9.41 -19.73 5.62
CA GLY A 216 10.85 -19.75 5.41
C GLY A 216 11.32 -19.16 4.07
N ALA A 217 10.37 -18.77 3.17
CA ALA A 217 10.68 -17.97 1.99
C ALA A 217 10.04 -16.58 2.13
N VAL A 218 10.72 -15.56 1.61
CA VAL A 218 10.23 -14.17 1.59
C VAL A 218 10.51 -13.57 0.21
N ILE A 219 9.47 -13.05 -0.41
CA ILE A 219 9.62 -12.16 -1.55
C ILE A 219 9.86 -10.77 -0.97
N GLN A 220 11.09 -10.28 -1.05
CA GLN A 220 11.43 -8.96 -0.50
C GLN A 220 10.95 -7.83 -1.41
N GLU A 221 11.05 -8.03 -2.71
CA GLU A 221 10.62 -7.07 -3.73
C GLU A 221 10.00 -7.79 -4.92
N ILE A 222 8.97 -7.19 -5.51
CA ILE A 222 8.36 -7.68 -6.74
C ILE A 222 7.94 -6.51 -7.61
N THR A 223 8.23 -6.59 -8.91
CA THR A 223 7.85 -5.58 -9.89
C THR A 223 6.84 -6.17 -10.86
N ILE A 224 5.74 -5.44 -11.08
CA ILE A 224 4.71 -5.80 -12.06
C ILE A 224 4.61 -4.69 -13.08
N LYS A 225 4.65 -5.05 -14.35
CA LYS A 225 4.55 -4.12 -15.48
C LYS A 225 3.53 -4.62 -16.49
N PRO A 226 2.80 -3.72 -17.16
CA PRO A 226 2.07 -4.10 -18.36
C PRO A 226 3.07 -4.52 -19.47
N GLN A 227 2.59 -5.24 -20.48
CA GLN A 227 3.44 -5.68 -21.59
C GLN A 227 4.02 -4.51 -22.37
N PHE A 228 3.24 -3.43 -22.55
CA PHE A 228 3.66 -2.23 -23.25
C PHE A 228 3.69 -1.03 -22.33
N HIS A 229 4.61 -0.12 -22.56
CA HIS A 229 4.66 1.16 -21.87
C HIS A 229 4.11 2.26 -22.78
N ARG A 230 2.83 2.59 -22.62
CA ARG A 230 2.13 3.64 -23.36
C ARG A 230 1.29 4.48 -22.42
N ILE A 231 1.29 5.78 -22.67
CA ILE A 231 0.45 6.76 -21.97
C ILE A 231 -0.24 7.65 -22.98
N ARG A 232 -1.40 8.17 -22.64
CA ARG A 232 -2.12 9.19 -23.41
C ARG A 232 -2.04 10.52 -22.68
N ARG A 233 -1.91 11.60 -23.43
CA ARG A 233 -2.14 12.95 -22.90
C ARG A 233 -3.63 13.17 -22.72
N LYS A 234 -3.99 13.91 -21.66
CA LYS A 234 -5.38 14.36 -21.44
C LYS A 234 -5.70 15.53 -22.33
#